data_9f9bf119ecf3b4f6ca4cff5c07e1328e
#
_entry.id   9f9bf119ecf3b4f6ca4cff5c07e1328e
#
_cell.length_a   1.000
_cell.length_b   1.000
_cell.length_c   1.000
_cell.angle_alpha   90.00
_cell.angle_beta   90.00
_cell.angle_gamma   90.00
#
_symmetry.space_group_name_H-M   'P 1'
#
loop_
_entity.id
_entity.type
_entity.pdbx_description
1 polymer ?
#
loop_
_entity_poly.entity_id
_entity_poly.type
_entity_poly.pdbx_seq_one_letter_code
_entity_poly.pdbx_strand_id
1 'polypeptide(L)'
;MGLASVLLVLSPFTQINTPYPSTAYLKGYLKAKGVRAGQADLGIETILALFSTQGLGELFAEIERRKGKYPAKVRGLLANKQRYIDTIAAVVAFLQGKNDPLAYRICNQDYLPESDRGSQNEEELEWAFGTSGLRDKARYLATLYLEDLCDLIRETIDPDFGFSRYAEHLGRCASSFDEIEEALQKPFSFIDRMTQPLLEKHIAESKPKAIAFSVPFPGNLFSTLRLAQWLRQAHPDIPILMGGGFVNTELRSITDTRFFKYIDYLLLDDGEDPLFQVLRYLDGAIQKEELVRTFSLDENGSRVVYQDNPAYPACRQSETGFPDYEGLPLDKYISVMEMANPMHKLWSDGRWNKLTLAHGCYWGKCAFCDGSLDYIKRYEPNTAKTLVDRMERLIEQTGEIGFH
;
A
#
# COMPACT_ATOMS: atom_id res chain seq x y z
N MET A 1 11.02 16.65 -26.97
CA MET A 1 10.43 17.02 -25.67
C MET A 1 10.37 15.76 -24.83
N GLY A 2 10.86 15.79 -23.59
CA GLY A 2 10.79 14.64 -22.71
C GLY A 2 9.35 14.37 -22.26
N LEU A 3 8.98 13.11 -22.09
CA LEU A 3 7.68 12.71 -21.56
C LEU A 3 7.50 13.23 -20.11
N ALA A 4 6.24 13.40 -19.69
CA ALA A 4 5.90 13.94 -18.37
C ALA A 4 6.50 13.11 -17.23
N SER A 5 6.98 13.78 -16.18
CA SER A 5 7.34 13.10 -14.94
C SER A 5 6.07 12.68 -14.21
N VAL A 6 6.02 11.47 -13.68
CA VAL A 6 4.92 10.96 -12.88
C VAL A 6 5.43 10.49 -11.51
N LEU A 7 4.63 10.67 -10.46
CA LEU A 7 4.83 10.06 -9.15
C LEU A 7 3.85 8.90 -9.00
N LEU A 8 4.39 7.69 -8.87
CA LEU A 8 3.63 6.47 -8.62
C LEU A 8 3.47 6.29 -7.11
N VAL A 9 2.25 6.17 -6.62
CA VAL A 9 1.96 6.16 -5.19
C VAL A 9 1.18 4.91 -4.82
N LEU A 10 1.67 4.18 -3.83
CA LEU A 10 0.91 3.17 -3.12
C LEU A 10 0.27 3.82 -1.89
N SER A 11 -1.07 3.82 -1.86
CA SER A 11 -1.83 4.44 -0.76
C SER A 11 -1.84 3.58 0.50
N PRO A 12 -1.98 4.15 1.69
CA PRO A 12 -2.22 3.39 2.93
C PRO A 12 -3.53 2.59 2.87
N PHE A 13 -3.63 1.39 3.42
CA PHE A 13 -2.54 0.56 3.91
C PHE A 13 -2.58 -0.74 3.14
N THR A 14 -1.42 -1.23 2.74
CA THR A 14 -1.29 -2.55 2.13
C THR A 14 -0.54 -3.49 3.08
N GLN A 15 0.56 -4.06 2.64
CA GLN A 15 1.44 -4.91 3.44
C GLN A 15 2.59 -4.07 4.00
N ILE A 16 3.09 -4.44 5.19
CA ILE A 16 4.16 -3.70 5.86
C ILE A 16 5.50 -4.45 5.91
N ASN A 17 5.51 -5.70 5.43
CA ASN A 17 6.70 -6.58 5.48
C ASN A 17 7.57 -6.49 4.22
N THR A 18 7.02 -6.09 3.10
CA THR A 18 7.73 -5.97 1.81
C THR A 18 6.97 -4.99 0.92
N PRO A 19 7.64 -4.31 -0.05
CA PRO A 19 6.94 -3.42 -0.98
C PRO A 19 5.89 -4.18 -1.81
N TYR A 20 4.73 -3.57 -2.00
CA TYR A 20 3.80 -4.06 -3.01
C TYR A 20 4.37 -3.75 -4.40
N PRO A 21 4.42 -4.71 -5.33
CA PRO A 21 5.28 -4.61 -6.52
C PRO A 21 4.79 -3.64 -7.60
N SER A 22 3.52 -3.20 -7.58
CA SER A 22 2.91 -2.48 -8.69
C SER A 22 3.69 -1.24 -9.14
N THR A 23 4.11 -0.38 -8.19
CA THR A 23 4.85 0.84 -8.54
C THR A 23 6.22 0.54 -9.12
N ALA A 24 6.91 -0.50 -8.63
CA ALA A 24 8.22 -0.89 -9.13
C ALA A 24 8.14 -1.46 -10.57
N TYR A 25 7.11 -2.25 -10.88
CA TYR A 25 6.89 -2.76 -12.24
C TYR A 25 6.53 -1.63 -13.20
N LEU A 26 5.58 -0.76 -12.83
CA LEU A 26 5.21 0.42 -13.64
C LEU A 26 6.40 1.36 -13.85
N LYS A 27 7.21 1.62 -12.81
CA LYS A 27 8.41 2.44 -12.93
C LYS A 27 9.42 1.83 -13.91
N GLY A 28 9.64 0.52 -13.80
CA GLY A 28 10.52 -0.20 -14.72
C GLY A 28 10.07 -0.11 -16.17
N TYR A 29 8.77 -0.28 -16.42
CA TYR A 29 8.17 -0.12 -17.74
C TYR A 29 8.33 1.31 -18.28
N LEU A 30 7.96 2.32 -17.49
CA LEU A 30 8.09 3.73 -17.88
C LEU A 30 9.55 4.11 -18.16
N LYS A 31 10.50 3.61 -17.37
CA LYS A 31 11.93 3.81 -17.58
C LYS A 31 12.38 3.24 -18.94
N ALA A 32 11.88 2.05 -19.32
CA ALA A 32 12.14 1.45 -20.63
C ALA A 32 11.55 2.28 -21.80
N LYS A 33 10.47 3.03 -21.55
CA LYS A 33 9.85 3.97 -22.51
C LYS A 33 10.47 5.39 -22.46
N GLY A 34 11.53 5.60 -21.66
CA GLY A 34 12.18 6.90 -21.52
C GLY A 34 11.41 7.93 -20.68
N VAL A 35 10.43 7.49 -19.90
CA VAL A 35 9.65 8.34 -19.00
C VAL A 35 10.28 8.34 -17.62
N ARG A 36 10.49 9.52 -17.03
CA ARG A 36 10.96 9.67 -15.67
C ARG A 36 9.80 9.47 -14.69
N ALA A 37 9.92 8.50 -13.79
CA ALA A 37 8.95 8.22 -12.74
C ALA A 37 9.60 8.22 -11.36
N GLY A 38 8.95 8.91 -10.39
CA GLY A 38 9.16 8.73 -8.95
C GLY A 38 8.25 7.63 -8.42
N GLN A 39 8.51 7.14 -7.20
CA GLN A 39 7.58 6.25 -6.52
C GLN A 39 7.63 6.46 -5.00
N ALA A 40 6.49 6.19 -4.34
CA ALA A 40 6.32 6.29 -2.89
C ALA A 40 5.41 5.16 -2.38
N ASP A 41 5.76 4.57 -1.25
CA ASP A 41 4.88 3.69 -0.48
C ASP A 41 4.45 4.42 0.80
N LEU A 42 3.31 5.11 0.68
CA LEU A 42 2.76 5.88 1.81
C LEU A 42 2.20 4.97 2.91
N GLY A 43 1.96 3.69 2.62
CA GLY A 43 1.54 2.73 3.64
C GLY A 43 2.62 2.54 4.70
N ILE A 44 3.80 2.08 4.30
CA ILE A 44 4.90 1.89 5.25
C ILE A 44 5.39 3.22 5.84
N GLU A 45 5.44 4.29 5.03
CA GLU A 45 5.90 5.60 5.52
C GLU A 45 4.98 6.15 6.62
N THR A 46 3.64 6.03 6.46
CA THR A 46 2.67 6.45 7.47
C THR A 46 2.78 5.61 8.74
N ILE A 47 2.93 4.29 8.61
CA ILE A 47 3.15 3.40 9.76
C ILE A 47 4.40 3.80 10.53
N LEU A 48 5.50 4.08 9.84
CA LEU A 48 6.75 4.49 10.49
C LEU A 48 6.68 5.87 11.12
N ALA A 49 5.94 6.80 10.53
CA ALA A 49 5.69 8.11 11.13
C ALA A 49 4.84 7.95 12.40
N LEU A 50 3.77 7.18 12.35
CA LEU A 50 2.86 6.91 13.46
C LEU A 50 3.56 6.16 14.61
N PHE A 51 4.29 5.08 14.29
CA PHE A 51 5.01 4.26 15.26
C PHE A 51 6.46 4.72 15.44
N SER A 52 6.61 6.01 15.69
CA SER A 52 7.83 6.67 16.12
C SER A 52 7.62 7.31 17.50
N THR A 53 8.69 7.68 18.18
CA THR A 53 8.63 8.43 19.45
C THR A 53 7.79 9.71 19.30
N GLN A 54 8.00 10.45 18.21
CA GLN A 54 7.23 11.66 17.91
C GLN A 54 5.76 11.33 17.60
N GLY A 55 5.52 10.38 16.68
CA GLY A 55 4.15 10.02 16.25
C GLY A 55 3.30 9.51 17.39
N LEU A 56 3.85 8.66 18.29
CA LEU A 56 3.14 8.24 19.50
C LEU A 56 2.89 9.40 20.46
N GLY A 57 3.85 10.33 20.61
CA GLY A 57 3.65 11.54 21.41
C GLY A 57 2.46 12.37 20.91
N GLU A 58 2.39 12.59 19.59
CA GLU A 58 1.27 13.29 18.94
C GLU A 58 -0.05 12.53 19.08
N LEU A 59 -0.03 11.20 18.92
CA LEU A 59 -1.20 10.33 19.10
C LEU A 59 -1.77 10.44 20.51
N PHE A 60 -0.94 10.28 21.52
CA PHE A 60 -1.39 10.36 22.92
C PHE A 60 -1.89 11.77 23.28
N ALA A 61 -1.25 12.82 22.78
CA ALA A 61 -1.71 14.18 22.96
C ALA A 61 -3.10 14.42 22.32
N GLU A 62 -3.34 13.88 21.12
CA GLU A 62 -4.63 13.95 20.43
C GLU A 62 -5.72 13.21 21.23
N ILE A 63 -5.42 12.01 21.78
CA ILE A 63 -6.34 11.25 22.60
C ILE A 63 -6.74 12.04 23.88
N GLU A 64 -5.76 12.63 24.54
CA GLU A 64 -5.98 13.46 25.74
C GLU A 64 -6.84 14.70 25.42
N ARG A 65 -6.64 15.31 24.27
CA ARG A 65 -7.42 16.46 23.80
C ARG A 65 -8.90 16.10 23.57
N ARG A 66 -9.19 14.88 23.10
CA ARG A 66 -10.57 14.40 22.84
C ARG A 66 -11.39 14.14 24.11
N LYS A 67 -10.74 13.94 25.27
CA LYS A 67 -11.38 13.72 26.58
C LYS A 67 -12.47 12.65 26.57
N GLY A 68 -12.28 11.58 25.83
CA GLY A 68 -13.23 10.47 25.71
C GLY A 68 -13.37 9.65 27.00
N LYS A 69 -14.50 8.95 27.14
CA LYS A 69 -14.64 7.88 28.13
C LYS A 69 -14.25 6.57 27.46
N TYR A 70 -13.17 5.95 27.92
CA TYR A 70 -12.61 4.78 27.29
C TYR A 70 -12.81 3.49 28.10
N PRO A 71 -12.93 2.31 27.47
CA PRO A 71 -12.95 1.01 28.13
C PRO A 71 -11.72 0.76 29.02
N ALA A 72 -11.82 -0.22 29.92
CA ALA A 72 -10.73 -0.55 30.85
C ALA A 72 -9.42 -0.88 30.13
N LYS A 73 -9.47 -1.67 29.05
CA LYS A 73 -8.33 -2.01 28.18
C LYS A 73 -7.61 -0.74 27.69
N VAL A 74 -8.33 0.19 27.09
CA VAL A 74 -7.76 1.45 26.59
C VAL A 74 -7.15 2.29 27.71
N ARG A 75 -7.83 2.35 28.89
CA ARG A 75 -7.25 3.04 30.04
C ARG A 75 -5.93 2.44 30.52
N GLY A 76 -5.78 1.10 30.46
CA GLY A 76 -4.53 0.41 30.76
C GLY A 76 -3.42 0.82 29.79
N LEU A 77 -3.70 0.88 28.47
CA LEU A 77 -2.75 1.34 27.47
C LEU A 77 -2.34 2.82 27.70
N LEU A 78 -3.32 3.68 28.01
CA LEU A 78 -3.05 5.09 28.31
C LEU A 78 -2.23 5.28 29.59
N ALA A 79 -2.42 4.44 30.61
CA ALA A 79 -1.60 4.46 31.82
C ALA A 79 -0.12 4.13 31.53
N ASN A 80 0.14 3.32 30.52
CA ASN A 80 1.48 2.91 30.07
C ASN A 80 2.05 3.78 28.93
N LYS A 81 1.42 4.92 28.60
CA LYS A 81 1.77 5.74 27.41
C LYS A 81 3.26 6.05 27.32
N GLN A 82 3.90 6.43 28.44
CA GLN A 82 5.32 6.78 28.42
C GLN A 82 6.19 5.58 28.04
N ARG A 83 5.85 4.40 28.54
CA ARG A 83 6.57 3.17 28.22
C ARG A 83 6.47 2.81 26.72
N TYR A 84 5.29 3.03 26.11
CA TYR A 84 5.11 2.88 24.66
C TYR A 84 5.98 3.88 23.88
N ILE A 85 5.99 5.15 24.27
CA ILE A 85 6.80 6.20 23.64
C ILE A 85 8.30 5.88 23.74
N ASP A 86 8.76 5.39 24.89
CA ASP A 86 10.19 5.11 25.14
C ASP A 86 10.69 3.84 24.41
N THR A 87 9.78 2.89 24.11
CA THR A 87 10.17 1.58 23.55
C THR A 87 9.94 1.47 22.04
N ILE A 88 9.02 2.24 21.47
CA ILE A 88 8.56 2.07 20.08
C ILE A 88 9.69 2.08 19.05
N ALA A 89 10.63 3.01 19.16
CA ALA A 89 11.73 3.14 18.19
C ALA A 89 12.60 1.89 18.15
N ALA A 90 12.91 1.30 19.33
CA ALA A 90 13.70 0.08 19.42
C ALA A 90 12.92 -1.15 18.93
N VAL A 91 11.61 -1.23 19.22
CA VAL A 91 10.74 -2.31 18.75
C VAL A 91 10.63 -2.29 17.23
N VAL A 92 10.39 -1.12 16.63
CA VAL A 92 10.34 -0.97 15.16
C VAL A 92 11.70 -1.35 14.55
N ALA A 93 12.81 -0.88 15.10
CA ALA A 93 14.15 -1.26 14.62
C ALA A 93 14.39 -2.77 14.71
N PHE A 94 13.91 -3.44 15.77
CA PHE A 94 13.98 -4.88 15.90
C PHE A 94 13.17 -5.60 14.80
N LEU A 95 11.92 -5.17 14.56
CA LEU A 95 11.07 -5.72 13.50
C LEU A 95 11.61 -5.44 12.09
N GLN A 96 12.43 -4.40 11.93
CA GLN A 96 13.19 -4.13 10.70
C GLN A 96 14.46 -5.00 10.57
N GLY A 97 14.78 -5.82 11.57
CA GLY A 97 16.01 -6.64 11.60
C GLY A 97 17.28 -5.87 11.94
N LYS A 98 17.16 -4.67 12.51
CA LYS A 98 18.30 -3.78 12.83
C LYS A 98 18.75 -3.84 14.29
N ASN A 99 18.04 -4.59 15.16
CA ASN A 99 18.30 -4.63 16.62
C ASN A 99 18.06 -6.03 17.20
N ASP A 100 18.75 -7.03 16.67
CA ASP A 100 18.59 -8.44 17.09
C ASP A 100 18.80 -8.68 18.61
N PRO A 101 19.76 -8.02 19.31
CA PRO A 101 19.92 -8.21 20.74
C PRO A 101 18.69 -7.88 21.59
N LEU A 102 17.74 -7.09 21.06
CA LEU A 102 16.51 -6.74 21.76
C LEU A 102 15.61 -7.97 22.02
N ALA A 103 15.76 -9.03 21.24
CA ALA A 103 14.98 -10.25 21.40
C ALA A 103 15.04 -10.82 22.83
N TYR A 104 16.21 -10.83 23.44
CA TYR A 104 16.39 -11.29 24.84
C TYR A 104 15.60 -10.46 25.84
N ARG A 105 15.59 -9.13 25.66
CA ARG A 105 14.87 -8.22 26.56
C ARG A 105 13.36 -8.34 26.41
N ILE A 106 12.88 -8.49 25.17
CA ILE A 106 11.46 -8.68 24.88
C ILE A 106 10.96 -9.98 25.50
N CYS A 107 11.70 -11.10 25.37
CA CYS A 107 11.29 -12.41 25.89
C CYS A 107 11.34 -12.51 27.41
N ASN A 108 12.11 -11.67 28.09
CA ASN A 108 12.19 -11.65 29.57
C ASN A 108 11.06 -10.83 30.23
N GLN A 109 10.05 -10.40 29.47
CA GLN A 109 8.81 -9.73 29.89
C GLN A 109 8.95 -8.38 30.62
N ASP A 110 10.17 -7.86 30.80
CA ASP A 110 10.40 -6.59 31.51
C ASP A 110 10.57 -5.38 30.58
N TYR A 111 10.69 -5.61 29.26
CA TYR A 111 10.95 -4.55 28.29
C TYR A 111 9.69 -3.92 27.70
N LEU A 112 8.74 -4.72 27.23
CA LEU A 112 7.48 -4.23 26.67
C LEU A 112 6.52 -3.81 27.80
N PRO A 113 5.62 -2.84 27.57
CA PRO A 113 4.52 -2.56 28.49
C PRO A 113 3.64 -3.80 28.71
N GLU A 114 3.16 -3.97 29.94
CA GLU A 114 2.16 -4.99 30.23
C GLU A 114 0.86 -4.72 29.46
N SER A 115 0.30 -5.75 28.85
CA SER A 115 -0.98 -5.70 28.15
C SER A 115 -1.72 -7.03 28.22
N ASP A 116 -3.03 -7.00 28.02
CA ASP A 116 -3.87 -8.21 27.99
C ASP A 116 -3.42 -9.19 26.90
N ARG A 117 -2.89 -8.70 25.77
CA ARG A 117 -2.35 -9.53 24.69
C ARG A 117 -0.99 -10.16 25.04
N GLY A 118 -0.16 -9.43 25.77
CA GLY A 118 1.16 -9.90 26.19
C GLY A 118 1.11 -10.96 27.29
N SER A 119 -0.01 -11.11 27.99
CA SER A 119 -0.21 -12.10 29.06
C SER A 119 -0.66 -13.47 28.57
N GLN A 120 -0.28 -13.85 27.35
CA GLN A 120 -0.61 -15.16 26.79
C GLN A 120 0.05 -16.31 27.55
N ASN A 121 -0.57 -17.50 27.44
CA ASN A 121 -0.10 -18.71 28.10
C ASN A 121 1.34 -19.05 27.69
N GLU A 122 2.28 -19.03 28.65
CA GLU A 122 3.69 -19.36 28.40
C GLU A 122 3.87 -20.76 27.81
N GLU A 123 3.02 -21.72 28.15
CA GLU A 123 3.07 -23.08 27.59
C GLU A 123 2.79 -23.09 26.08
N GLU A 124 1.86 -22.27 25.62
CA GLU A 124 1.58 -22.14 24.18
C GLU A 124 2.73 -21.49 23.42
N LEU A 125 3.34 -20.47 24.00
CA LEU A 125 4.51 -19.80 23.43
C LEU A 125 5.72 -20.73 23.40
N GLU A 126 5.94 -21.51 24.46
CA GLU A 126 7.01 -22.50 24.51
C GLU A 126 6.77 -23.64 23.49
N TRP A 127 5.54 -24.10 23.35
CA TRP A 127 5.19 -25.08 22.33
C TRP A 127 5.42 -24.53 20.90
N ALA A 128 5.03 -23.27 20.64
CA ALA A 128 5.12 -22.68 19.31
C ALA A 128 6.56 -22.34 18.89
N PHE A 129 7.38 -21.86 19.82
CA PHE A 129 8.71 -21.34 19.51
C PHE A 129 9.86 -22.15 20.10
N GLY A 130 9.63 -22.89 21.19
CA GLY A 130 10.68 -23.65 21.90
C GLY A 130 11.85 -22.80 22.37
N THR A 131 12.91 -23.45 22.81
CA THR A 131 14.12 -22.78 23.32
C THR A 131 14.97 -22.14 22.21
N SER A 132 14.86 -22.63 20.97
CA SER A 132 15.65 -22.13 19.83
C SER A 132 14.97 -21.01 19.04
N GLY A 133 13.69 -20.77 19.28
CA GLY A 133 12.88 -19.78 18.58
C GLY A 133 12.81 -18.39 19.26
N LEU A 134 13.79 -18.03 20.08
CA LEU A 134 13.78 -16.77 20.85
C LEU A 134 13.50 -15.53 19.99
N ARG A 135 14.14 -15.44 18.82
CA ARG A 135 13.93 -14.31 17.90
C ARG A 135 12.51 -14.28 17.36
N ASP A 136 11.94 -15.41 17.01
CA ASP A 136 10.58 -15.52 16.48
C ASP A 136 9.54 -15.25 17.57
N LYS A 137 9.75 -15.76 18.81
CA LYS A 137 8.97 -15.41 20.00
C LYS A 137 8.98 -13.89 20.23
N ALA A 138 10.15 -13.28 20.18
CA ALA A 138 10.30 -11.82 20.34
C ALA A 138 9.58 -11.04 19.24
N ARG A 139 9.63 -11.48 17.98
CA ARG A 139 8.88 -10.88 16.86
C ARG A 139 7.36 -10.98 17.08
N TYR A 140 6.89 -12.13 17.50
CA TYR A 140 5.49 -12.32 17.83
C TYR A 140 5.03 -11.36 18.94
N LEU A 141 5.76 -11.29 20.06
CA LEU A 141 5.47 -10.37 21.16
C LEU A 141 5.54 -8.88 20.72
N ALA A 142 6.52 -8.53 19.89
CA ALA A 142 6.63 -7.20 19.31
C ALA A 142 5.47 -6.89 18.34
N THR A 143 4.94 -7.90 17.64
CA THR A 143 3.73 -7.74 16.81
C THR A 143 2.51 -7.48 17.67
N LEU A 144 2.30 -8.24 18.75
CA LEU A 144 1.21 -8.00 19.70
C LEU A 144 1.26 -6.60 20.32
N TYR A 145 2.47 -6.11 20.64
CA TYR A 145 2.68 -4.75 21.11
C TYR A 145 2.20 -3.70 20.07
N LEU A 146 2.47 -3.90 18.77
CA LEU A 146 1.96 -3.01 17.72
C LEU A 146 0.43 -3.14 17.57
N GLU A 147 -0.12 -4.33 17.74
CA GLU A 147 -1.57 -4.54 17.68
C GLU A 147 -2.31 -3.86 18.84
N ASP A 148 -1.71 -3.80 20.02
CA ASP A 148 -2.27 -3.01 21.14
C ASP A 148 -2.37 -1.51 20.78
N LEU A 149 -1.36 -0.98 20.11
CA LEU A 149 -1.39 0.39 19.59
C LEU A 149 -2.43 0.56 18.47
N CYS A 150 -2.62 -0.45 17.63
CA CYS A 150 -3.70 -0.45 16.63
C CYS A 150 -5.09 -0.42 17.31
N ASP A 151 -5.30 -1.24 18.32
CA ASP A 151 -6.55 -1.23 19.08
C ASP A 151 -6.78 0.14 19.77
N LEU A 152 -5.71 0.71 20.33
CA LEU A 152 -5.77 2.06 20.90
C LEU A 152 -6.25 3.08 19.86
N ILE A 153 -5.66 3.09 18.67
CA ILE A 153 -6.03 4.01 17.59
C ILE A 153 -7.48 3.78 17.18
N ARG A 154 -7.88 2.53 16.98
CA ARG A 154 -9.23 2.16 16.55
C ARG A 154 -10.30 2.61 17.56
N GLU A 155 -10.04 2.44 18.83
CA GLU A 155 -10.98 2.77 19.89
C GLU A 155 -11.04 4.27 20.23
N THR A 156 -10.03 5.06 19.84
CA THR A 156 -9.91 6.45 20.31
C THR A 156 -9.84 7.48 19.20
N ILE A 157 -9.27 7.14 18.04
CA ILE A 157 -8.93 8.09 17.00
C ILE A 157 -9.70 7.81 15.72
N ASP A 158 -9.61 6.59 15.21
CA ASP A 158 -10.10 6.21 13.89
C ASP A 158 -10.58 4.75 13.91
N PRO A 159 -11.89 4.50 13.95
CA PRO A 159 -12.46 3.16 14.05
C PRO A 159 -12.13 2.27 12.85
N ASP A 160 -11.75 2.87 11.74
CA ASP A 160 -11.43 2.18 10.49
C ASP A 160 -9.95 1.79 10.37
N PHE A 161 -9.12 2.15 11.35
CA PHE A 161 -7.69 1.90 11.31
C PHE A 161 -7.33 0.41 11.37
N GLY A 162 -6.37 0.01 10.53
CA GLY A 162 -5.77 -1.33 10.52
C GLY A 162 -4.51 -1.34 9.65
N PHE A 163 -3.58 -2.25 9.90
CA PHE A 163 -2.30 -2.31 9.18
C PHE A 163 -2.43 -2.59 7.68
N SER A 164 -3.46 -3.34 7.27
CA SER A 164 -3.63 -3.77 5.89
C SER A 164 -5.06 -3.65 5.37
N ARG A 165 -6.00 -3.17 6.20
CA ARG A 165 -7.45 -3.16 5.90
C ARG A 165 -8.11 -1.87 6.37
N TYR A 166 -7.51 -0.73 6.02
CA TYR A 166 -8.04 0.57 6.40
C TYR A 166 -9.35 0.87 5.66
N ALA A 167 -10.42 1.14 6.43
CA ALA A 167 -11.74 1.47 5.89
C ALA A 167 -12.23 0.49 4.78
N GLU A 168 -11.88 -0.79 4.88
CA GLU A 168 -12.18 -1.81 3.85
C GLU A 168 -13.68 -1.93 3.55
N HIS A 169 -14.55 -1.69 4.55
CA HIS A 169 -15.99 -1.72 4.37
C HIS A 169 -16.47 -0.69 3.33
N LEU A 170 -15.88 0.50 3.27
CA LEU A 170 -16.21 1.51 2.26
C LEU A 170 -15.83 1.06 0.85
N GLY A 171 -14.70 0.36 0.70
CA GLY A 171 -14.31 -0.22 -0.58
C GLY A 171 -15.26 -1.34 -1.03
N ARG A 172 -15.78 -2.15 -0.10
CA ARG A 172 -16.74 -3.22 -0.42
C ARG A 172 -18.12 -2.69 -0.82
N CYS A 173 -18.49 -1.48 -0.41
CA CYS A 173 -19.73 -0.80 -0.77
C CYS A 173 -19.61 0.02 -2.07
N ALA A 174 -18.52 -0.11 -2.83
CA ALA A 174 -18.24 0.70 -4.02
C ALA A 174 -19.25 0.56 -5.18
N SER A 175 -20.24 -0.34 -5.07
CA SER A 175 -21.41 -0.39 -5.97
C SER A 175 -22.28 0.88 -5.88
N SER A 176 -22.20 1.64 -4.77
CA SER A 176 -22.77 2.98 -4.60
C SER A 176 -21.69 3.90 -4.04
N PHE A 177 -21.50 5.06 -4.65
CA PHE A 177 -20.56 6.07 -4.17
C PHE A 177 -21.07 6.86 -2.96
N ASP A 178 -22.32 6.65 -2.53
CA ASP A 178 -22.98 7.45 -1.50
C ASP A 178 -22.28 7.38 -0.15
N GLU A 179 -21.98 6.17 0.34
CA GLU A 179 -21.28 5.98 1.63
C GLU A 179 -19.86 6.55 1.61
N ILE A 180 -19.18 6.41 0.47
CA ILE A 180 -17.84 6.97 0.27
C ILE A 180 -17.91 8.50 0.27
N GLU A 181 -18.87 9.08 -0.47
CA GLU A 181 -19.04 10.54 -0.53
C GLU A 181 -19.37 11.11 0.86
N GLU A 182 -20.26 10.46 1.62
CA GLU A 182 -20.57 10.86 3.00
C GLU A 182 -19.30 10.82 3.90
N ALA A 183 -18.52 9.75 3.79
CA ALA A 183 -17.28 9.62 4.54
C ALA A 183 -16.24 10.70 4.15
N LEU A 184 -16.17 11.08 2.86
CA LEU A 184 -15.28 12.14 2.37
C LEU A 184 -15.71 13.55 2.83
N GLN A 185 -16.99 13.78 3.21
CA GLN A 185 -17.42 15.05 3.80
C GLN A 185 -16.91 15.27 5.24
N LYS A 186 -16.49 14.20 5.92
CA LYS A 186 -15.92 14.31 7.28
C LYS A 186 -14.57 15.05 7.23
N PRO A 187 -14.19 15.77 8.28
CA PRO A 187 -12.86 16.38 8.38
C PRO A 187 -11.74 15.36 8.17
N PHE A 188 -10.57 15.80 7.74
CA PHE A 188 -9.39 14.95 7.65
C PHE A 188 -9.07 14.33 9.02
N SER A 189 -8.91 13.01 9.04
CA SER A 189 -8.59 12.23 10.23
C SER A 189 -7.17 12.55 10.75
N PHE A 190 -6.81 12.03 11.91
CA PHE A 190 -5.44 12.10 12.40
C PHE A 190 -4.47 11.39 11.44
N ILE A 191 -4.89 10.25 10.89
CA ILE A 191 -4.08 9.47 9.92
C ILE A 191 -3.90 10.25 8.62
N ASP A 192 -4.96 10.87 8.09
CA ASP A 192 -4.86 11.72 6.90
C ASP A 192 -3.81 12.83 7.09
N ARG A 193 -3.87 13.54 8.24
CA ARG A 193 -2.92 14.63 8.55
C ARG A 193 -1.47 14.16 8.73
N MET A 194 -1.25 12.90 9.09
CA MET A 194 0.09 12.31 9.12
C MET A 194 0.59 11.92 7.73
N THR A 195 -0.31 11.47 6.86
CA THR A 195 0.05 10.99 5.51
C THR A 195 0.28 12.14 4.52
N GLN A 196 -0.51 13.22 4.61
CA GLN A 196 -0.42 14.37 3.70
C GLN A 196 0.99 14.99 3.61
N PRO A 197 1.71 15.27 4.71
CA PRO A 197 3.08 15.79 4.65
C PRO A 197 4.09 14.83 4.00
N LEU A 198 3.86 13.53 4.09
CA LEU A 198 4.70 12.53 3.43
C LEU A 198 4.53 12.60 1.91
N LEU A 199 3.30 12.69 1.42
CA LEU A 199 3.02 12.88 0.00
C LEU A 199 3.57 14.22 -0.49
N GLU A 200 3.39 15.31 0.27
CA GLU A 200 3.94 16.62 -0.05
C GLU A 200 5.46 16.60 -0.25
N LYS A 201 6.17 15.89 0.64
CA LYS A 201 7.61 15.70 0.50
C LYS A 201 7.98 15.06 -0.84
N HIS A 202 7.30 13.96 -1.22
CA HIS A 202 7.55 13.30 -2.50
C HIS A 202 7.23 14.20 -3.70
N ILE A 203 6.17 15.02 -3.61
CA ILE A 203 5.82 16.00 -4.65
C ILE A 203 6.93 17.05 -4.77
N ALA A 204 7.37 17.61 -3.65
CA ALA A 204 8.42 18.63 -3.63
C ALA A 204 9.76 18.11 -4.22
N GLU A 205 10.11 16.85 -3.91
CA GLU A 205 11.33 16.22 -4.39
C GLU A 205 11.28 15.82 -5.88
N SER A 206 10.16 15.25 -6.33
CA SER A 206 10.02 14.74 -7.71
C SER A 206 9.47 15.76 -8.69
N LYS A 207 8.70 16.75 -8.22
CA LYS A 207 7.99 17.76 -9.03
C LYS A 207 7.23 17.12 -10.19
N PRO A 208 6.30 16.20 -9.90
CA PRO A 208 5.62 15.44 -10.93
C PRO A 208 4.62 16.29 -11.69
N LYS A 209 4.41 15.98 -12.98
CA LYS A 209 3.33 16.56 -13.78
C LYS A 209 2.01 15.79 -13.61
N ALA A 210 2.07 14.56 -13.08
CA ALA A 210 0.89 13.75 -12.77
C ALA A 210 1.19 12.84 -11.56
N ILE A 211 0.16 12.47 -10.81
CA ILE A 211 0.24 11.50 -9.71
C ILE A 211 -0.64 10.30 -10.06
N ALA A 212 -0.07 9.08 -9.98
CA ALA A 212 -0.77 7.85 -10.29
C ALA A 212 -0.82 6.94 -9.05
N PHE A 213 -2.02 6.71 -8.54
CA PHE A 213 -2.28 5.85 -7.39
C PHE A 213 -2.49 4.40 -7.82
N SER A 214 -1.81 3.48 -7.16
CA SER A 214 -2.09 2.06 -7.24
C SER A 214 -3.03 1.65 -6.10
N VAL A 215 -4.19 1.12 -6.44
CA VAL A 215 -5.23 0.66 -5.52
C VAL A 215 -5.43 -0.84 -5.72
N PRO A 216 -4.59 -1.68 -5.08
CA PRO A 216 -4.67 -3.14 -5.25
C PRO A 216 -5.86 -3.78 -4.53
N PHE A 217 -6.29 -3.21 -3.40
CA PHE A 217 -7.29 -3.79 -2.50
C PHE A 217 -8.35 -2.77 -2.07
N PRO A 218 -9.54 -3.23 -1.59
CA PRO A 218 -10.58 -2.33 -1.07
C PRO A 218 -10.09 -1.36 0.00
N GLY A 219 -9.19 -1.83 0.88
CA GLY A 219 -8.61 -1.02 1.96
C GLY A 219 -7.70 0.13 1.52
N ASN A 220 -7.39 0.25 0.24
CA ASN A 220 -6.62 1.38 -0.29
C ASN A 220 -7.48 2.47 -0.93
N LEU A 221 -8.75 2.16 -1.24
CA LEU A 221 -9.61 3.09 -1.99
C LEU A 221 -9.86 4.37 -1.22
N PHE A 222 -10.34 4.26 0.01
CA PHE A 222 -10.73 5.43 0.80
C PHE A 222 -9.54 6.34 1.08
N SER A 223 -8.40 5.79 1.49
CA SER A 223 -7.18 6.57 1.70
C SER A 223 -6.69 7.26 0.41
N THR A 224 -6.83 6.60 -0.74
CA THR A 224 -6.52 7.23 -2.04
C THR A 224 -7.43 8.42 -2.30
N LEU A 225 -8.75 8.27 -2.10
CA LEU A 225 -9.70 9.36 -2.31
C LEU A 225 -9.49 10.53 -1.32
N ARG A 226 -9.09 10.24 -0.06
CA ARG A 226 -8.71 11.28 0.93
C ARG A 226 -7.48 12.04 0.49
N LEU A 227 -6.45 11.36 -0.02
CA LEU A 227 -5.26 11.99 -0.58
C LEU A 227 -5.59 12.79 -1.84
N ALA A 228 -6.42 12.25 -2.73
CA ALA A 228 -6.88 12.95 -3.91
C ALA A 228 -7.69 14.22 -3.56
N GLN A 229 -8.58 14.15 -2.56
CA GLN A 229 -9.32 15.28 -2.03
C GLN A 229 -8.38 16.39 -1.52
N TRP A 230 -7.33 16.01 -0.78
CA TRP A 230 -6.31 16.94 -0.32
C TRP A 230 -5.51 17.53 -1.50
N LEU A 231 -5.11 16.71 -2.48
CA LEU A 231 -4.39 17.16 -3.67
C LEU A 231 -5.20 18.17 -4.47
N ARG A 232 -6.53 18.01 -4.60
CA ARG A 232 -7.39 19.01 -5.27
C ARG A 232 -7.36 20.38 -4.60
N GLN A 233 -7.06 20.44 -3.30
CA GLN A 233 -6.93 21.68 -2.55
C GLN A 233 -5.52 22.27 -2.61
N ALA A 234 -4.49 21.41 -2.46
CA ALA A 234 -3.10 21.82 -2.37
C ALA A 234 -2.41 21.95 -3.74
N HIS A 235 -2.76 21.10 -4.69
CA HIS A 235 -2.13 20.98 -6.02
C HIS A 235 -3.19 20.76 -7.11
N PRO A 236 -4.12 21.72 -7.33
CA PRO A 236 -5.27 21.55 -8.23
C PRO A 236 -4.88 21.29 -9.70
N ASP A 237 -3.69 21.71 -10.11
CA ASP A 237 -3.21 21.60 -11.48
C ASP A 237 -2.55 20.24 -11.79
N ILE A 238 -2.34 19.39 -10.79
CA ILE A 238 -1.71 18.07 -11.01
C ILE A 238 -2.79 17.04 -11.32
N PRO A 239 -2.82 16.46 -12.53
CA PRO A 239 -3.71 15.36 -12.86
C PRO A 239 -3.51 14.14 -11.95
N ILE A 240 -4.62 13.53 -11.53
CA ILE A 240 -4.65 12.37 -10.63
C ILE A 240 -5.18 11.16 -11.38
N LEU A 241 -4.36 10.11 -11.44
CA LEU A 241 -4.67 8.84 -12.08
C LEU A 241 -4.86 7.76 -11.01
N MET A 242 -5.70 6.77 -11.29
CA MET A 242 -5.90 5.63 -10.41
C MET A 242 -5.98 4.35 -11.23
N GLY A 243 -5.32 3.29 -10.76
CA GLY A 243 -5.38 1.94 -11.33
C GLY A 243 -5.13 0.88 -10.26
N GLY A 244 -5.05 -0.38 -10.67
CA GLY A 244 -4.73 -1.50 -9.78
C GLY A 244 -5.84 -2.55 -9.68
N GLY A 245 -5.60 -3.62 -8.91
CA GLY A 245 -6.49 -4.79 -8.83
C GLY A 245 -7.93 -4.46 -8.46
N PHE A 246 -8.12 -3.61 -7.45
CA PHE A 246 -9.48 -3.18 -7.03
C PHE A 246 -10.21 -2.41 -8.14
N VAL A 247 -9.51 -1.55 -8.87
CA VAL A 247 -10.07 -0.80 -9.99
C VAL A 247 -10.56 -1.76 -11.08
N ASN A 248 -9.78 -2.79 -11.35
CA ASN A 248 -10.10 -3.79 -12.38
C ASN A 248 -11.30 -4.68 -12.03
N THR A 249 -11.59 -4.89 -10.76
CA THR A 249 -12.70 -5.73 -10.32
C THR A 249 -13.96 -4.92 -10.02
N GLU A 250 -13.84 -3.89 -9.19
CA GLU A 250 -15.00 -3.20 -8.61
C GLU A 250 -15.40 -1.94 -9.40
N LEU A 251 -14.46 -1.28 -10.08
CA LEU A 251 -14.71 -0.01 -10.76
C LEU A 251 -14.78 -0.14 -12.29
N ARG A 252 -14.76 -1.36 -12.82
CA ARG A 252 -14.80 -1.64 -14.27
C ARG A 252 -16.06 -1.15 -14.97
N SER A 253 -17.15 -1.00 -14.27
CA SER A 253 -18.43 -0.52 -14.79
C SER A 253 -18.88 0.81 -14.18
N ILE A 254 -17.93 1.64 -13.74
CA ILE A 254 -18.23 2.90 -13.09
C ILE A 254 -18.95 3.86 -14.03
N THR A 255 -20.07 4.41 -13.54
CA THR A 255 -20.86 5.42 -14.25
C THR A 255 -21.10 6.69 -13.42
N ASP A 256 -20.70 6.66 -12.14
CA ASP A 256 -20.91 7.76 -11.20
C ASP A 256 -19.88 8.87 -11.44
N THR A 257 -20.35 10.02 -11.92
CA THR A 257 -19.49 11.16 -12.22
C THR A 257 -18.87 11.81 -10.96
N ARG A 258 -19.46 11.58 -9.77
CA ARG A 258 -18.96 12.13 -8.51
C ARG A 258 -17.56 11.64 -8.16
N PHE A 259 -17.24 10.40 -8.56
CA PHE A 259 -15.91 9.83 -8.40
C PHE A 259 -14.83 10.68 -9.07
N PHE A 260 -15.15 11.23 -10.23
CA PHE A 260 -14.24 12.03 -11.05
C PHE A 260 -14.06 13.47 -10.55
N LYS A 261 -14.68 13.85 -9.43
CA LYS A 261 -14.29 15.07 -8.67
C LYS A 261 -12.90 14.92 -8.06
N TYR A 262 -12.48 13.68 -7.79
CA TYR A 262 -11.22 13.34 -7.11
C TYR A 262 -10.16 12.82 -8.08
N ILE A 263 -10.55 12.02 -9.07
CA ILE A 263 -9.67 11.31 -10.01
C ILE A 263 -9.95 11.79 -11.43
N ASP A 264 -8.93 12.07 -12.25
CA ASP A 264 -9.11 12.48 -13.64
C ASP A 264 -9.20 11.29 -14.58
N TYR A 265 -8.37 10.26 -14.35
CA TYR A 265 -8.27 9.08 -15.21
C TYR A 265 -8.26 7.81 -14.36
N LEU A 266 -9.13 6.87 -14.72
CA LEU A 266 -9.18 5.54 -14.13
C LEU A 266 -8.67 4.53 -15.16
N LEU A 267 -7.60 3.81 -14.80
CA LEU A 267 -6.84 2.94 -15.69
C LEU A 267 -7.18 1.48 -15.41
N LEU A 268 -7.57 0.75 -16.45
CA LEU A 268 -7.96 -0.66 -16.36
C LEU A 268 -6.88 -1.61 -16.89
N ASP A 269 -7.06 -2.87 -16.54
CA ASP A 269 -6.28 -4.03 -16.98
C ASP A 269 -4.79 -3.92 -16.56
N ASP A 270 -3.87 -4.25 -17.47
CA ASP A 270 -2.45 -4.03 -17.27
C ASP A 270 -2.17 -2.53 -17.31
N GLY A 271 -1.74 -1.99 -16.20
CA GLY A 271 -1.60 -0.54 -16.02
C GLY A 271 -0.52 0.13 -16.88
N GLU A 272 0.37 -0.66 -17.50
CA GLU A 272 1.53 -0.18 -18.26
C GLU A 272 1.10 0.72 -19.42
N ASP A 273 0.32 0.19 -20.35
CA ASP A 273 -0.10 0.94 -21.54
C ASP A 273 -1.07 2.08 -21.23
N PRO A 274 -2.15 1.88 -20.44
CA PRO A 274 -3.05 2.97 -20.08
C PRO A 274 -2.32 4.14 -19.44
N LEU A 275 -1.43 3.87 -18.49
CA LEU A 275 -0.62 4.89 -17.84
C LEU A 275 0.27 5.64 -18.85
N PHE A 276 0.98 4.90 -19.69
CA PHE A 276 1.87 5.51 -20.69
C PHE A 276 1.10 6.37 -21.68
N GLN A 277 -0.07 5.92 -22.15
CA GLN A 277 -0.89 6.69 -23.08
C GLN A 277 -1.49 7.95 -22.45
N VAL A 278 -1.95 7.88 -21.19
CA VAL A 278 -2.40 9.10 -20.49
C VAL A 278 -1.25 10.09 -20.34
N LEU A 279 -0.04 9.66 -20.02
CA LEU A 279 1.11 10.57 -19.94
C LEU A 279 1.43 11.21 -21.29
N ARG A 280 1.32 10.46 -22.40
CA ARG A 280 1.47 11.00 -23.75
C ARG A 280 0.39 12.02 -24.11
N TYR A 281 -0.85 11.75 -23.70
CA TYR A 281 -1.95 12.68 -23.87
C TYR A 281 -1.72 13.98 -23.08
N LEU A 282 -1.31 13.90 -21.84
CA LEU A 282 -0.99 15.07 -21.00
C LEU A 282 0.20 15.90 -21.54
N ASP A 283 1.10 15.27 -22.29
CA ASP A 283 2.18 15.94 -23.01
C ASP A 283 1.76 16.47 -24.41
N GLY A 284 0.50 16.26 -24.80
CA GLY A 284 -0.01 16.69 -26.10
C GLY A 284 0.51 15.86 -27.29
N ALA A 285 1.06 14.68 -27.04
CA ALA A 285 1.63 13.81 -28.08
C ALA A 285 0.58 12.95 -28.78
N ILE A 286 -0.59 12.76 -28.18
CA ILE A 286 -1.73 12.04 -28.75
C ILE A 286 -3.04 12.76 -28.39
N GLN A 287 -4.13 12.40 -29.06
CA GLN A 287 -5.47 12.88 -28.77
C GLN A 287 -6.17 11.99 -27.73
N LYS A 288 -7.27 12.48 -27.11
CA LYS A 288 -8.01 11.76 -26.08
C LYS A 288 -8.61 10.44 -26.57
N GLU A 289 -9.01 10.40 -27.85
CA GLU A 289 -9.57 9.23 -28.52
C GLU A 289 -8.56 8.11 -28.73
N GLU A 290 -7.27 8.42 -28.61
CA GLU A 290 -6.18 7.44 -28.72
C GLU A 290 -5.83 6.76 -27.36
N LEU A 291 -6.51 7.17 -26.27
CA LEU A 291 -6.35 6.52 -24.98
C LEU A 291 -6.83 5.07 -25.05
N VAL A 292 -6.24 4.22 -24.20
CA VAL A 292 -6.55 2.79 -24.13
C VAL A 292 -7.00 2.42 -22.72
N ARG A 293 -8.06 1.63 -22.60
CA ARG A 293 -8.57 1.06 -21.34
C ARG A 293 -8.65 2.10 -20.20
N THR A 294 -9.16 3.29 -20.55
CA THR A 294 -9.18 4.45 -19.64
C THR A 294 -10.57 5.03 -19.51
N PHE A 295 -11.05 5.22 -18.28
CA PHE A 295 -12.22 6.03 -17.99
C PHE A 295 -11.83 7.47 -17.66
N SER A 296 -12.64 8.42 -18.15
CA SER A 296 -12.55 9.84 -17.78
C SER A 296 -13.93 10.49 -17.96
N LEU A 297 -14.10 11.76 -17.58
CA LEU A 297 -15.29 12.51 -17.96
C LEU A 297 -15.22 12.95 -19.42
N ASP A 298 -16.40 13.13 -20.03
CA ASP A 298 -16.55 13.80 -21.32
C ASP A 298 -16.11 15.30 -21.20
N GLU A 299 -16.06 16.01 -22.32
CA GLU A 299 -15.63 17.42 -22.37
C GLU A 299 -16.50 18.34 -21.50
N ASN A 300 -17.77 18.01 -21.32
CA ASN A 300 -18.70 18.78 -20.51
C ASN A 300 -18.71 18.39 -19.02
N GLY A 301 -17.96 17.35 -18.61
CA GLY A 301 -17.95 16.83 -17.24
C GLY A 301 -19.26 16.15 -16.82
N SER A 302 -20.14 15.83 -17.76
CA SER A 302 -21.50 15.34 -17.50
C SER A 302 -21.65 13.83 -17.53
N ARG A 303 -20.73 13.11 -18.15
CA ARG A 303 -20.78 11.68 -18.36
C ARG A 303 -19.41 11.01 -18.26
N VAL A 304 -19.39 9.82 -17.69
CA VAL A 304 -18.21 8.94 -17.72
C VAL A 304 -18.10 8.33 -19.11
N VAL A 305 -16.91 8.42 -19.69
CA VAL A 305 -16.56 7.87 -21.02
C VAL A 305 -15.42 6.88 -20.87
N TYR A 306 -15.56 5.73 -21.49
CA TYR A 306 -14.50 4.73 -21.62
C TYR A 306 -13.84 4.86 -23.00
N GLN A 307 -12.52 5.10 -22.99
CA GLN A 307 -11.70 5.09 -24.20
C GLN A 307 -10.91 3.79 -24.27
N ASP A 308 -10.96 3.14 -25.41
CA ASP A 308 -10.14 1.97 -25.72
C ASP A 308 -9.83 1.94 -27.21
N ASN A 309 -8.66 2.43 -27.56
CA ASN A 309 -8.21 2.43 -28.96
C ASN A 309 -7.83 1.01 -29.40
N PRO A 310 -8.64 0.34 -30.25
CA PRO A 310 -8.41 -1.03 -30.67
C PRO A 310 -7.19 -1.19 -31.58
N ALA A 311 -6.70 -0.09 -32.15
CA ALA A 311 -5.50 -0.10 -33.00
C ALA A 311 -4.20 -0.16 -32.19
N TYR A 312 -4.27 0.08 -30.86
CA TYR A 312 -3.11 0.01 -29.99
C TYR A 312 -2.98 -1.40 -29.40
N PRO A 313 -1.94 -2.16 -29.78
CA PRO A 313 -1.77 -3.52 -29.28
C PRO A 313 -1.41 -3.48 -27.79
N ALA A 314 -1.98 -4.40 -27.00
CA ALA A 314 -1.59 -4.53 -25.59
C ALA A 314 -0.12 -4.93 -25.45
N CYS A 315 0.58 -4.32 -24.50
CA CYS A 315 1.95 -4.64 -24.17
C CYS A 315 2.10 -6.14 -23.84
N ARG A 316 3.10 -6.76 -24.41
CA ARG A 316 3.43 -8.16 -24.08
C ARG A 316 4.20 -8.24 -22.77
N GLN A 317 4.05 -9.37 -22.07
CA GLN A 317 4.78 -9.61 -20.82
C GLN A 317 6.32 -9.52 -21.00
N SER A 318 6.82 -9.86 -22.18
CA SER A 318 8.24 -9.71 -22.53
C SER A 318 8.70 -8.27 -22.71
N GLU A 319 7.79 -7.32 -22.89
CA GLU A 319 8.04 -5.90 -23.17
C GLU A 319 7.86 -5.00 -21.94
N THR A 320 7.36 -5.55 -20.82
CA THR A 320 7.13 -4.78 -19.57
C THR A 320 8.43 -4.31 -18.88
N GLY A 321 9.60 -4.76 -19.35
CA GLY A 321 10.88 -4.37 -18.77
C GLY A 321 11.19 -5.09 -17.44
N PHE A 322 12.05 -4.47 -16.66
CA PHE A 322 12.47 -4.98 -15.35
C PHE A 322 11.90 -4.09 -14.24
N PRO A 323 11.39 -4.66 -13.15
CA PRO A 323 10.92 -3.84 -12.03
C PRO A 323 12.06 -2.99 -11.45
N ASP A 324 11.77 -1.75 -11.09
CA ASP A 324 12.71 -0.78 -10.54
C ASP A 324 12.25 -0.36 -9.15
N TYR A 325 12.92 -0.86 -8.12
CA TYR A 325 12.64 -0.59 -6.71
C TYR A 325 13.35 0.66 -6.16
N GLU A 326 14.16 1.35 -6.97
CA GLU A 326 14.86 2.56 -6.56
C GLU A 326 13.88 3.65 -6.09
N GLY A 327 14.12 4.20 -4.89
CA GLY A 327 13.27 5.22 -4.26
C GLY A 327 12.27 4.68 -3.24
N LEU A 328 12.06 3.35 -3.16
CA LEU A 328 11.31 2.74 -2.05
C LEU A 328 12.21 2.51 -0.82
N PRO A 329 11.67 2.64 0.40
CA PRO A 329 12.44 2.49 1.63
C PRO A 329 12.65 1.01 2.00
N LEU A 330 13.37 0.24 1.17
CA LEU A 330 13.48 -1.23 1.26
C LEU A 330 13.98 -1.73 2.62
N ASP A 331 14.86 -0.98 3.27
CA ASP A 331 15.43 -1.30 4.59
C ASP A 331 14.50 -0.97 5.77
N LYS A 332 13.33 -0.39 5.50
CA LYS A 332 12.41 0.12 6.53
C LYS A 332 11.15 -0.73 6.71
N TYR A 333 10.92 -1.73 5.87
CA TYR A 333 9.78 -2.62 6.05
C TYR A 333 9.88 -3.43 7.34
N ILE A 334 8.73 -3.77 7.92
CA ILE A 334 8.59 -4.36 9.25
C ILE A 334 8.14 -5.81 9.12
N SER A 335 8.92 -6.75 9.64
CA SER A 335 8.54 -8.17 9.66
C SER A 335 7.66 -8.46 10.89
N VAL A 336 6.35 -8.50 10.70
CA VAL A 336 5.36 -8.86 11.73
C VAL A 336 5.04 -10.35 11.68
N MET A 337 4.65 -10.92 12.83
CA MET A 337 4.24 -12.30 12.98
C MET A 337 2.87 -12.37 13.65
N GLU A 338 1.82 -12.57 12.85
CA GLU A 338 0.43 -12.47 13.31
C GLU A 338 -0.07 -13.73 14.04
N MET A 339 0.59 -14.87 13.86
CA MET A 339 0.18 -16.16 14.46
C MET A 339 1.36 -16.86 15.15
N ALA A 340 1.12 -17.36 16.34
CA ALA A 340 2.05 -18.23 17.06
C ALA A 340 2.12 -19.63 16.41
N ASN A 341 2.66 -19.72 15.19
CA ASN A 341 2.78 -20.97 14.45
C ASN A 341 4.17 -21.08 13.82
N PRO A 342 4.95 -22.14 14.11
CA PRO A 342 6.28 -22.34 13.50
C PRO A 342 6.27 -22.34 11.97
N MET A 343 5.17 -22.75 11.35
CA MET A 343 5.00 -22.75 9.88
C MET A 343 4.80 -21.33 9.32
N HIS A 344 4.39 -20.36 10.13
CA HIS A 344 4.19 -19.00 9.71
C HIS A 344 5.48 -18.32 9.20
N LYS A 345 6.63 -18.73 9.74
CA LYS A 345 7.94 -18.30 9.29
C LYS A 345 8.19 -18.54 7.80
N LEU A 346 7.64 -19.62 7.25
CA LEU A 346 7.79 -19.97 5.83
C LEU A 346 6.95 -19.09 4.91
N TRP A 347 5.92 -18.42 5.44
CA TRP A 347 4.92 -17.74 4.63
C TRP A 347 4.84 -16.21 4.86
N SER A 348 5.25 -15.71 6.01
CA SER A 348 4.96 -14.32 6.41
C SER A 348 6.15 -13.45 6.79
N ASP A 349 7.28 -13.99 7.24
CA ASP A 349 8.40 -13.16 7.71
C ASP A 349 9.35 -12.73 6.58
N GLY A 350 9.05 -13.13 5.33
CA GLY A 350 9.93 -12.92 4.21
C GLY A 350 9.87 -11.51 3.63
N ARG A 351 11.01 -10.86 3.59
CA ARG A 351 11.27 -9.76 2.67
C ARG A 351 11.51 -10.34 1.27
N TRP A 352 10.44 -10.88 0.70
CA TRP A 352 10.52 -11.65 -0.53
C TRP A 352 10.41 -10.74 -1.73
N ASN A 353 11.28 -10.93 -2.71
CA ASN A 353 11.13 -10.34 -4.01
C ASN A 353 9.86 -10.85 -4.69
N LYS A 354 9.08 -9.95 -5.29
CA LYS A 354 7.90 -10.33 -6.06
C LYS A 354 8.27 -10.51 -7.53
N LEU A 355 8.06 -11.72 -8.06
CA LEU A 355 8.43 -12.08 -9.41
C LEU A 355 7.22 -12.58 -10.20
N THR A 356 6.86 -11.87 -11.26
CA THR A 356 5.82 -12.30 -12.19
C THR A 356 6.38 -13.37 -13.14
N LEU A 357 5.94 -14.61 -12.98
CA LEU A 357 6.33 -15.74 -13.83
C LEU A 357 5.63 -15.72 -15.19
N ALA A 358 4.36 -15.35 -15.19
CA ALA A 358 3.54 -15.27 -16.39
C ALA A 358 2.46 -14.21 -16.22
N HIS A 359 2.00 -13.62 -17.30
CA HIS A 359 0.78 -12.86 -17.37
C HIS A 359 -0.41 -13.80 -17.59
N GLY A 360 -1.55 -13.47 -16.98
CA GLY A 360 -2.80 -14.21 -17.16
C GLY A 360 -2.79 -15.61 -16.53
N CYS A 361 -3.71 -16.45 -16.96
CA CYS A 361 -3.90 -17.76 -16.37
C CYS A 361 -4.13 -18.84 -17.44
N TYR A 362 -3.24 -19.85 -17.47
CA TYR A 362 -3.39 -21.01 -18.36
C TYR A 362 -4.61 -21.86 -18.04
N TRP A 363 -5.09 -21.85 -16.78
CA TRP A 363 -6.21 -22.66 -16.35
C TRP A 363 -7.57 -22.04 -16.74
N GLY A 364 -7.80 -20.75 -16.42
CA GLY A 364 -8.97 -19.96 -16.84
C GLY A 364 -10.34 -20.52 -16.43
N LYS A 365 -10.44 -21.43 -15.44
CA LYS A 365 -11.67 -22.16 -15.05
C LYS A 365 -12.07 -21.96 -13.59
N CYS A 366 -11.42 -21.05 -12.87
CA CYS A 366 -11.74 -20.79 -11.48
C CYS A 366 -13.03 -19.97 -11.36
N ALA A 367 -13.88 -20.31 -10.41
CA ALA A 367 -15.15 -19.63 -10.20
C ALA A 367 -15.02 -18.20 -9.64
N PHE A 368 -13.86 -17.84 -9.08
CA PHE A 368 -13.62 -16.52 -8.51
C PHE A 368 -12.95 -15.53 -9.47
N CYS A 369 -12.35 -16.02 -10.57
CA CYS A 369 -11.76 -15.17 -11.61
C CYS A 369 -12.79 -14.88 -12.70
N ASP A 370 -12.90 -13.63 -13.13
CA ASP A 370 -13.66 -13.28 -14.33
C ASP A 370 -12.88 -13.68 -15.59
N GLY A 371 -12.97 -14.97 -15.94
CA GLY A 371 -12.35 -15.52 -17.15
C GLY A 371 -12.95 -15.00 -18.46
N SER A 372 -13.95 -14.09 -18.43
CA SER A 372 -14.46 -13.42 -19.63
C SER A 372 -13.54 -12.27 -20.07
N LEU A 373 -12.75 -11.71 -19.18
CA LEU A 373 -11.87 -10.60 -19.44
C LEU A 373 -10.64 -11.02 -20.27
N ASP A 374 -10.41 -10.35 -21.37
CA ASP A 374 -9.34 -10.71 -22.31
C ASP A 374 -7.94 -10.64 -21.68
N TYR A 375 -7.68 -9.65 -20.82
CA TYR A 375 -6.39 -9.54 -20.13
C TYR A 375 -6.12 -10.69 -19.16
N ILE A 376 -7.16 -11.32 -18.56
CA ILE A 376 -7.02 -12.52 -17.72
C ILE A 376 -6.80 -13.77 -18.56
N LYS A 377 -7.50 -13.88 -19.71
CA LYS A 377 -7.37 -15.04 -20.63
C LYS A 377 -6.00 -15.13 -21.29
N ARG A 378 -5.40 -13.98 -21.57
CA ARG A 378 -4.13 -13.92 -22.29
C ARG A 378 -3.03 -14.50 -21.42
N TYR A 379 -2.59 -15.72 -21.71
CA TYR A 379 -1.50 -16.38 -20.99
C TYR A 379 -0.18 -16.19 -21.72
N GLU A 380 0.73 -15.46 -21.08
CA GLU A 380 2.07 -15.16 -21.63
C GLU A 380 3.14 -15.50 -20.57
N PRO A 381 3.75 -16.69 -20.64
CA PRO A 381 4.84 -17.07 -19.73
C PRO A 381 6.14 -16.36 -20.12
N ASN A 382 6.90 -15.95 -19.11
CA ASN A 382 8.27 -15.49 -19.32
C ASN A 382 9.19 -16.69 -19.66
N THR A 383 10.24 -16.43 -20.43
CA THR A 383 11.28 -17.46 -20.66
C THR A 383 12.12 -17.66 -19.38
N ALA A 384 12.71 -18.85 -19.21
CA ALA A 384 13.61 -19.12 -18.09
C ALA A 384 14.76 -18.11 -18.03
N LYS A 385 15.32 -17.72 -19.18
CA LYS A 385 16.37 -16.68 -19.26
C LYS A 385 15.87 -15.34 -18.70
N THR A 386 14.71 -14.87 -19.14
CA THR A 386 14.12 -13.60 -18.64
C THR A 386 13.90 -13.63 -17.14
N LEU A 387 13.44 -14.78 -16.61
CA LEU A 387 13.21 -14.93 -15.19
C LEU A 387 14.53 -14.86 -14.39
N VAL A 388 15.56 -15.56 -14.83
CA VAL A 388 16.89 -15.52 -14.19
C VAL A 388 17.46 -14.09 -14.23
N ASP A 389 17.42 -13.43 -15.40
CA ASP A 389 17.90 -12.05 -15.56
C ASP A 389 17.13 -11.07 -14.60
N ARG A 390 15.82 -11.30 -14.41
CA ARG A 390 14.99 -10.54 -13.46
C ARG A 390 15.37 -10.83 -12.01
N MET A 391 15.56 -12.10 -11.66
CA MET A 391 15.95 -12.51 -10.31
C MET A 391 17.30 -11.89 -9.91
N GLU A 392 18.32 -11.97 -10.79
CA GLU A 392 19.64 -11.37 -10.54
C GLU A 392 19.53 -9.87 -10.27
N ARG A 393 18.79 -9.13 -11.10
CA ARG A 393 18.57 -7.68 -10.91
C ARG A 393 17.79 -7.35 -9.66
N LEU A 394 16.80 -8.16 -9.28
CA LEU A 394 16.05 -7.96 -8.05
C LEU A 394 16.94 -8.17 -6.82
N ILE A 395 17.78 -9.20 -6.80
CA ILE A 395 18.77 -9.43 -5.74
C ILE A 395 19.72 -8.24 -5.64
N GLU A 396 20.24 -7.73 -6.76
CA GLU A 396 21.12 -6.55 -6.76
C GLU A 396 20.45 -5.30 -6.18
N GLN A 397 19.16 -5.07 -6.48
CA GLN A 397 18.43 -3.89 -6.01
C GLN A 397 18.00 -3.99 -4.54
N THR A 398 17.57 -5.17 -4.11
CA THR A 398 16.92 -5.35 -2.81
C THR A 398 17.84 -5.97 -1.75
N GLY A 399 18.87 -6.70 -2.16
CA GLY A 399 19.70 -7.53 -1.28
C GLY A 399 19.02 -8.80 -0.79
N GLU A 400 17.76 -9.04 -1.17
CA GLU A 400 16.97 -10.20 -0.72
C GLU A 400 17.06 -11.34 -1.76
N ILE A 401 17.25 -12.56 -1.27
CA ILE A 401 17.43 -13.76 -2.12
C ILE A 401 16.18 -14.65 -2.23
N GLY A 402 15.14 -14.35 -1.42
CA GLY A 402 13.87 -15.05 -1.46
C GLY A 402 12.96 -14.49 -2.57
N PHE A 403 12.14 -15.35 -3.18
CA PHE A 403 11.19 -14.98 -4.24
C PHE A 403 9.80 -15.56 -3.96
N HIS A 404 8.79 -14.78 -4.29
CA HIS A 404 7.37 -15.16 -4.21
C HIS A 404 6.67 -14.81 -5.54
#